data_22782811c1bc8b9e750bb6491f957eeb
#
_entry.id   22782811c1bc8b9e750bb6491f957eeb
#
_cell.length_a   1.000
_cell.length_b   1.000
_cell.length_c   1.000
_cell.angle_alpha   90.00
_cell.angle_beta   90.00
_cell.angle_gamma   90.00
#
_symmetry.space_group_name_H-M   'P 1'
#
loop_
_entity.id
_entity.type
_entity.pdbx_description
1 polymer ?
#
loop_
_entity_poly.entity_id
_entity_poly.type
_entity_poly.pdbx_seq_one_letter_code
_entity_poly.pdbx_strand_id
1 'polypeptide(L)'
;MQGCAPRPLYRIPLPSTGPPASSTKVSPPAPPSPVQEPPRTPLPQEAKIKEQDLKARSPITPPAAKETTKPPVVTPEASTAPLPDDSSLLAKITPGTSPQRAASLRLTEEGRKLLEAGDAPKALSRLEKTIAIDSTNPYGYFYLAKTHYRLGRYKESLSFLDVAESRLSGEPFWLAEVHALRGENFRALGMVDKAEASYAQALRLNSGNRTANDALARLQGQSQAISH
;
A
#
# COMPACT_ATOMS: atom_id res chain seq x y z
N MET A 1 32.22 37.28 -57.84
CA MET A 1 32.86 35.96 -57.62
C MET A 1 33.50 35.98 -56.23
N GLN A 2 32.84 35.46 -55.25
CA GLN A 2 33.41 35.36 -53.90
C GLN A 2 33.55 33.88 -53.55
N GLY A 3 34.79 33.46 -53.33
CA GLY A 3 35.15 32.08 -53.08
C GLY A 3 34.81 31.65 -51.67
N CYS A 4 34.13 30.53 -51.56
CA CYS A 4 33.94 29.82 -50.34
C CYS A 4 35.23 29.15 -49.89
N ALA A 5 35.75 29.54 -48.73
CA ALA A 5 36.84 28.85 -48.05
C ALA A 5 36.31 27.58 -47.33
N PRO A 6 36.98 26.43 -47.40
CA PRO A 6 36.59 25.21 -46.69
C PRO A 6 36.89 25.32 -45.18
N ARG A 7 35.96 24.85 -44.34
CA ARG A 7 36.09 24.75 -42.89
C ARG A 7 37.12 23.68 -42.53
N PRO A 8 38.00 23.89 -41.52
CA PRO A 8 38.95 22.88 -41.07
C PRO A 8 38.20 21.76 -40.32
N LEU A 9 38.51 20.51 -40.67
CA LEU A 9 38.07 19.30 -39.98
C LEU A 9 38.74 19.21 -38.60
N TYR A 10 37.95 19.21 -37.59
CA TYR A 10 38.39 19.00 -36.19
C TYR A 10 38.83 17.55 -36.03
N ARG A 11 40.14 17.31 -35.85
CA ARG A 11 40.71 16.00 -35.56
C ARG A 11 40.42 15.67 -34.07
N ILE A 12 39.62 14.66 -33.84
CA ILE A 12 39.42 14.07 -32.49
C ILE A 12 40.70 13.28 -32.15
N PRO A 13 41.39 13.56 -31.02
CA PRO A 13 42.53 12.74 -30.60
C PRO A 13 42.02 11.36 -30.12
N LEU A 14 42.66 10.32 -30.63
CA LEU A 14 42.49 8.95 -30.18
C LEU A 14 43.02 8.80 -28.74
N PRO A 15 42.34 8.04 -27.85
CA PRO A 15 42.86 7.77 -26.52
C PRO A 15 44.14 6.93 -26.61
N SER A 16 45.18 7.40 -25.93
CA SER A 16 46.49 6.74 -25.78
C SER A 16 46.31 5.41 -25.05
N THR A 17 46.71 4.30 -25.69
CA THR A 17 46.81 2.98 -25.06
C THR A 17 48.01 2.99 -24.11
N GLY A 18 47.74 3.16 -22.82
CA GLY A 18 48.71 2.92 -21.76
C GLY A 18 49.00 1.42 -21.59
N PRO A 19 50.19 1.03 -21.07
CA PRO A 19 50.57 -0.37 -20.91
C PRO A 19 49.65 -1.08 -19.86
N PRO A 20 49.47 -2.42 -20.01
CA PRO A 20 48.58 -3.16 -19.13
C PRO A 20 49.14 -3.18 -17.69
N ALA A 21 48.34 -2.73 -16.78
CA ALA A 21 48.62 -2.82 -15.35
C ALA A 21 48.71 -4.30 -14.91
N SER A 22 49.79 -4.56 -14.18
CA SER A 22 50.15 -5.87 -13.62
C SER A 22 48.98 -6.51 -12.88
N SER A 23 48.70 -7.76 -13.21
CA SER A 23 47.71 -8.62 -12.57
C SER A 23 48.05 -8.82 -11.08
N THR A 24 47.46 -8.06 -10.21
CA THR A 24 47.45 -8.37 -8.78
C THR A 24 46.50 -9.55 -8.57
N LYS A 25 47.09 -10.70 -8.23
CA LYS A 25 46.42 -11.93 -7.91
C LYS A 25 45.57 -11.70 -6.66
N VAL A 26 44.28 -11.41 -6.85
CA VAL A 26 43.32 -11.32 -5.75
C VAL A 26 43.05 -12.73 -5.27
N SER A 27 43.51 -13.07 -4.09
CA SER A 27 43.14 -14.30 -3.40
C SER A 27 41.62 -14.31 -3.13
N PRO A 28 40.94 -15.45 -3.31
CA PRO A 28 39.51 -15.54 -2.99
C PRO A 28 39.26 -15.22 -1.51
N PRO A 29 38.16 -14.53 -1.19
CA PRO A 29 37.81 -14.26 0.21
C PRO A 29 37.60 -15.58 0.96
N ALA A 30 38.09 -15.65 2.19
CA ALA A 30 37.93 -16.79 3.06
C ALA A 30 36.40 -17.02 3.31
N PRO A 31 35.98 -18.29 3.48
CA PRO A 31 34.58 -18.59 3.80
C PRO A 31 34.21 -17.95 5.14
N PRO A 32 32.97 -17.42 5.26
CA PRO A 32 32.53 -16.83 6.52
C PRO A 32 32.56 -17.88 7.63
N SER A 33 33.11 -17.47 8.77
CA SER A 33 33.12 -18.28 10.01
C SER A 33 31.69 -18.66 10.38
N PRO A 34 31.45 -19.87 10.92
CA PRO A 34 30.10 -20.26 11.35
C PRO A 34 29.59 -19.29 12.40
N VAL A 35 28.43 -18.68 12.10
CA VAL A 35 27.67 -17.86 13.04
C VAL A 35 27.30 -18.77 14.22
N GLN A 36 27.84 -18.48 15.41
CA GLN A 36 27.42 -19.14 16.63
C GLN A 36 25.96 -18.75 16.89
N GLU A 37 25.09 -19.75 16.81
CA GLU A 37 23.69 -19.67 17.19
C GLU A 37 23.62 -19.27 18.68
N PRO A 38 22.84 -18.22 19.07
CA PRO A 38 22.67 -17.91 20.48
C PRO A 38 21.98 -19.07 21.19
N PRO A 39 22.30 -19.34 22.48
CA PRO A 39 21.76 -20.47 23.22
C PRO A 39 20.24 -20.38 23.28
N ARG A 40 19.58 -21.44 22.85
CA ARG A 40 18.12 -21.61 22.91
C ARG A 40 17.70 -21.65 24.37
N THR A 41 16.98 -20.67 24.83
CA THR A 41 16.28 -20.70 26.11
C THR A 41 15.26 -21.82 26.08
N PRO A 42 15.21 -22.72 27.09
CA PRO A 42 14.20 -23.80 27.11
C PRO A 42 12.81 -23.20 27.28
N LEU A 43 11.86 -23.67 26.49
CA LEU A 43 10.43 -23.38 26.65
C LEU A 43 9.99 -23.85 28.06
N PRO A 44 9.11 -23.07 28.72
CA PRO A 44 8.46 -23.52 29.95
C PRO A 44 7.62 -24.77 29.68
N GLN A 45 7.86 -25.80 30.45
CA GLN A 45 7.11 -27.05 30.46
C GLN A 45 5.63 -26.80 30.71
N GLU A 46 4.79 -27.44 29.90
CA GLU A 46 3.34 -27.51 30.08
C GLU A 46 3.02 -27.94 31.52
N ALA A 47 2.43 -27.01 32.27
CA ALA A 47 1.81 -27.33 33.56
C ALA A 47 0.55 -28.17 33.28
N LYS A 48 0.62 -29.45 33.67
CA LYS A 48 -0.54 -30.36 33.75
C LYS A 48 -1.58 -29.74 34.67
N ILE A 49 -2.67 -29.23 34.12
CA ILE A 49 -3.86 -28.89 34.87
C ILE A 49 -4.56 -30.19 35.20
N LYS A 50 -4.59 -30.50 36.50
CA LYS A 50 -5.28 -31.64 37.05
C LYS A 50 -6.79 -31.48 36.85
N GLU A 51 -7.35 -32.48 36.21
CA GLU A 51 -8.77 -32.80 36.15
C GLU A 51 -9.27 -33.21 37.55
N GLN A 52 -9.83 -32.27 38.31
CA GLN A 52 -10.64 -32.54 39.53
C GLN A 52 -11.43 -31.26 39.83
N ASP A 53 -12.69 -31.27 39.42
CA ASP A 53 -13.88 -30.86 40.19
C ASP A 53 -15.10 -30.75 39.27
N LEU A 54 -15.55 -31.93 38.84
CA LEU A 54 -16.88 -32.13 38.28
C LEU A 54 -17.67 -32.92 39.32
N LYS A 55 -18.21 -32.25 40.31
CA LYS A 55 -19.36 -32.81 41.05
C LYS A 55 -20.15 -31.71 41.76
N ALA A 56 -21.44 -31.78 41.53
CA ALA A 56 -22.54 -31.19 42.28
C ALA A 56 -22.97 -29.76 41.90
N ARG A 57 -23.98 -29.68 41.02
CA ARG A 57 -25.28 -29.10 41.40
C ARG A 57 -26.37 -29.52 40.43
N SER A 58 -27.37 -30.09 41.03
CA SER A 58 -28.63 -30.63 40.46
C SER A 58 -29.60 -29.55 39.93
N PRO A 59 -30.65 -29.95 39.22
CA PRO A 59 -31.32 -29.17 38.19
C PRO A 59 -32.40 -28.26 38.77
N ILE A 60 -32.54 -27.08 38.21
CA ILE A 60 -33.71 -26.23 38.45
C ILE A 60 -34.55 -26.24 37.17
N THR A 61 -35.76 -26.73 37.37
CA THR A 61 -36.88 -26.84 36.43
C THR A 61 -37.30 -25.47 35.89
N PRO A 62 -37.74 -25.35 34.65
CA PRO A 62 -38.19 -24.08 34.07
C PRO A 62 -39.66 -23.78 34.41
N PRO A 63 -40.03 -22.52 34.63
CA PRO A 63 -41.41 -22.09 34.48
C PRO A 63 -41.69 -21.65 33.04
N ALA A 64 -42.93 -21.96 32.68
CA ALA A 64 -43.55 -21.88 31.37
C ALA A 64 -43.45 -20.58 30.58
N ALA A 65 -43.53 -20.80 29.31
CA ALA A 65 -43.82 -19.93 28.18
C ALA A 65 -44.51 -18.59 28.48
N LYS A 66 -43.89 -17.50 27.92
CA LYS A 66 -44.65 -16.39 27.35
C LYS A 66 -43.98 -15.95 26.06
N GLU A 67 -44.81 -15.99 25.06
CA GLU A 67 -44.80 -15.36 23.72
C GLU A 67 -43.57 -14.67 23.20
N THR A 68 -43.08 -15.24 22.16
CA THR A 68 -42.53 -14.77 20.91
C THR A 68 -42.70 -13.27 20.64
N THR A 69 -41.65 -12.50 20.87
CA THR A 69 -41.40 -11.34 20.07
C THR A 69 -40.09 -11.62 19.35
N LYS A 70 -40.22 -11.96 18.06
CA LYS A 70 -39.12 -12.10 17.11
C LYS A 70 -38.32 -10.81 17.15
N PRO A 71 -37.01 -10.82 17.46
CA PRO A 71 -36.21 -9.60 17.31
C PRO A 71 -36.28 -9.20 15.85
N PRO A 72 -36.36 -7.90 15.52
CA PRO A 72 -36.23 -7.49 14.13
C PRO A 72 -34.88 -7.96 13.62
N VAL A 73 -34.91 -8.74 12.56
CA VAL A 73 -33.73 -9.01 11.73
C VAL A 73 -33.28 -7.66 11.24
N VAL A 74 -32.30 -7.08 11.91
CA VAL A 74 -31.55 -5.96 11.40
C VAL A 74 -30.68 -6.54 10.29
N THR A 75 -31.26 -6.60 9.09
CA THR A 75 -30.49 -6.68 7.88
C THR A 75 -29.57 -5.47 7.92
N PRO A 76 -28.25 -5.60 7.86
CA PRO A 76 -27.40 -4.44 7.64
C PRO A 76 -27.75 -3.95 6.22
N GLU A 77 -28.65 -2.96 6.13
CA GLU A 77 -28.74 -2.13 4.94
C GLU A 77 -27.36 -1.51 4.78
N ALA A 78 -26.59 -2.08 3.85
CA ALA A 78 -25.37 -1.47 3.39
C ALA A 78 -25.73 -0.05 2.99
N SER A 79 -25.20 0.93 3.71
CA SER A 79 -25.41 2.34 3.41
C SER A 79 -25.02 2.57 1.97
N THR A 80 -26.01 2.68 1.09
CA THR A 80 -25.81 2.86 -0.36
C THR A 80 -25.42 4.29 -0.70
N ALA A 81 -25.38 5.18 0.29
CA ALA A 81 -24.97 6.56 0.07
C ALA A 81 -23.43 6.67 -0.04
N PRO A 82 -22.91 7.42 -1.03
CA PRO A 82 -21.50 7.73 -1.11
C PRO A 82 -21.00 8.44 0.15
N LEU A 83 -19.81 8.08 0.61
CA LEU A 83 -19.19 8.77 1.73
C LEU A 83 -18.80 10.20 1.35
N PRO A 84 -18.81 11.16 2.30
CA PRO A 84 -18.25 12.48 2.08
C PRO A 84 -16.79 12.43 1.63
N ASP A 85 -16.37 13.38 0.80
CA ASP A 85 -14.97 13.49 0.37
C ASP A 85 -14.10 13.92 1.57
N ASP A 86 -13.24 13.04 2.03
CA ASP A 86 -12.26 13.26 3.11
C ASP A 86 -10.82 13.35 2.55
N SER A 87 -10.65 13.76 1.31
CA SER A 87 -9.35 13.81 0.63
C SER A 87 -8.43 14.94 1.12
N SER A 88 -8.94 15.94 1.83
CA SER A 88 -8.16 17.08 2.28
C SER A 88 -7.21 16.75 3.43
N LEU A 89 -5.91 16.59 3.13
CA LEU A 89 -4.90 16.34 4.15
C LEU A 89 -4.62 17.53 5.06
N LEU A 90 -4.76 18.74 4.54
CA LEU A 90 -4.56 19.96 5.34
C LEU A 90 -5.66 20.18 6.37
N ALA A 91 -6.88 19.74 6.09
CA ALA A 91 -7.99 19.77 7.03
C ALA A 91 -7.76 18.87 8.27
N LYS A 92 -6.88 17.87 8.15
CA LYS A 92 -6.49 17.00 9.26
C LYS A 92 -5.47 17.63 10.22
N ILE A 93 -4.99 18.84 9.92
CA ILE A 93 -4.12 19.61 10.82
C ILE A 93 -4.99 20.46 11.73
N THR A 94 -5.13 20.02 12.98
CA THR A 94 -5.89 20.69 14.03
C THR A 94 -4.98 21.39 15.04
N PRO A 95 -5.48 22.29 15.92
CA PRO A 95 -4.65 22.95 16.92
C PRO A 95 -3.86 22.03 17.86
N GLY A 96 -4.30 20.77 18.03
CA GLY A 96 -3.61 19.76 18.82
C GLY A 96 -2.63 18.87 18.03
N THR A 97 -2.51 19.07 16.74
CA THR A 97 -1.62 18.27 15.90
C THR A 97 -0.16 18.59 16.20
N SER A 98 0.67 17.57 16.47
CA SER A 98 2.10 17.77 16.71
C SER A 98 2.78 18.45 15.51
N PRO A 99 3.82 19.27 15.72
CA PRO A 99 4.54 19.92 14.62
C PRO A 99 5.09 18.94 13.58
N GLN A 100 5.57 17.79 14.05
CA GLN A 100 6.07 16.70 13.22
C GLN A 100 4.96 16.14 12.31
N ARG A 101 3.79 15.85 12.87
CA ARG A 101 2.63 15.36 12.12
C ARG A 101 2.13 16.39 11.12
N ALA A 102 2.03 17.66 11.54
CA ALA A 102 1.63 18.75 10.67
C ALA A 102 2.60 18.94 9.48
N ALA A 103 3.91 18.86 9.73
CA ALA A 103 4.92 18.92 8.67
C ALA A 103 4.79 17.74 7.70
N SER A 104 4.61 16.53 8.22
CA SER A 104 4.40 15.32 7.43
C SER A 104 3.15 15.41 6.53
N LEU A 105 2.02 15.90 7.05
CA LEU A 105 0.80 16.10 6.27
C LEU A 105 0.97 17.15 5.16
N ARG A 106 1.69 18.25 5.42
CA ARG A 106 2.00 19.26 4.40
C ARG A 106 2.88 18.67 3.28
N LEU A 107 3.91 17.91 3.63
CA LEU A 107 4.78 17.24 2.65
C LEU A 107 4.00 16.21 1.83
N THR A 108 3.06 15.49 2.45
CA THR A 108 2.19 14.57 1.73
C THR A 108 1.32 15.31 0.71
N GLU A 109 0.77 16.47 1.09
CA GLU A 109 -0.02 17.30 0.19
C GLU A 109 0.81 17.85 -0.98
N GLU A 110 2.07 18.23 -0.73
CA GLU A 110 3.00 18.62 -1.80
C GLU A 110 3.28 17.45 -2.74
N GLY A 111 3.52 16.25 -2.20
CA GLY A 111 3.71 15.03 -2.98
C GLY A 111 2.47 14.69 -3.83
N ARG A 112 1.26 14.85 -3.28
CA ARG A 112 0.00 14.71 -4.01
C ARG A 112 -0.07 15.64 -5.21
N LYS A 113 0.20 16.93 -5.01
CA LYS A 113 0.20 17.94 -6.07
C LYS A 113 1.21 17.65 -7.17
N LEU A 114 2.40 17.16 -6.81
CA LEU A 114 3.41 16.75 -7.79
C LEU A 114 2.93 15.54 -8.62
N LEU A 115 2.22 14.59 -8.01
CA LEU A 115 1.61 13.47 -8.73
C LEU A 115 0.51 13.92 -9.70
N GLU A 116 -0.29 14.90 -9.30
CA GLU A 116 -1.33 15.48 -10.15
C GLU A 116 -0.73 16.25 -11.32
N ALA A 117 0.40 16.93 -11.09
CA ALA A 117 1.18 17.57 -12.13
C ALA A 117 1.96 16.59 -13.04
N GLY A 118 1.90 15.28 -12.75
CA GLY A 118 2.59 14.24 -13.54
C GLY A 118 4.06 14.02 -13.18
N ASP A 119 4.61 14.73 -12.19
CA ASP A 119 6.02 14.63 -11.81
C ASP A 119 6.21 13.55 -10.70
N ALA A 120 6.05 12.30 -11.10
CA ALA A 120 6.19 11.16 -10.18
C ALA A 120 7.58 11.05 -9.53
N PRO A 121 8.73 11.33 -10.21
CA PRO A 121 10.03 11.29 -9.56
C PRO A 121 10.18 12.30 -8.42
N LYS A 122 9.72 13.55 -8.61
CA LYS A 122 9.76 14.55 -7.53
C LYS A 122 8.78 14.23 -6.42
N ALA A 123 7.59 13.70 -6.76
CA ALA A 123 6.63 13.23 -5.77
C ALA A 123 7.24 12.14 -4.89
N LEU A 124 7.95 11.16 -5.49
CA LEU A 124 8.63 10.10 -4.75
C LEU A 124 9.56 10.67 -3.68
N SER A 125 10.50 11.53 -4.10
CA SER A 125 11.46 12.15 -3.17
C SER A 125 10.77 12.94 -2.04
N ARG A 126 9.66 13.62 -2.34
CA ARG A 126 8.92 14.39 -1.35
C ARG A 126 8.21 13.48 -0.34
N LEU A 127 7.61 12.41 -0.83
CA LEU A 127 6.85 11.45 -0.01
C LEU A 127 7.75 10.55 0.84
N GLU A 128 8.95 10.21 0.36
CA GLU A 128 9.97 9.53 1.17
C GLU A 128 10.37 10.39 2.39
N LYS A 129 10.52 11.70 2.21
CA LYS A 129 10.75 12.63 3.33
C LYS A 129 9.58 12.66 4.31
N THR A 130 8.35 12.52 3.81
CA THR A 130 7.16 12.44 4.66
C THR A 130 7.28 11.31 5.68
N ILE A 131 7.65 10.10 5.21
CA ILE A 131 7.78 8.93 6.09
C ILE A 131 9.00 9.04 6.99
N ALA A 132 10.09 9.64 6.52
CA ALA A 132 11.27 9.88 7.35
C ALA A 132 10.97 10.80 8.54
N ILE A 133 10.08 11.79 8.35
CA ILE A 133 9.66 12.72 9.41
C ILE A 133 8.62 12.07 10.34
N ASP A 134 7.62 11.40 9.77
CA ASP A 134 6.55 10.75 10.52
C ASP A 134 6.20 9.40 9.88
N SER A 135 6.84 8.35 10.35
CA SER A 135 6.59 6.98 9.89
C SER A 135 5.20 6.47 10.26
N THR A 136 4.43 7.19 11.07
CA THR A 136 3.05 6.81 11.43
C THR A 136 2.01 7.41 10.50
N ASN A 137 2.38 8.30 9.57
CA ASN A 137 1.47 8.95 8.64
C ASN A 137 0.93 7.97 7.58
N PRO A 138 -0.33 7.51 7.65
CA PRO A 138 -0.88 6.54 6.71
C PRO A 138 -1.03 7.11 5.29
N TYR A 139 -1.33 8.39 5.18
CA TYR A 139 -1.52 9.05 3.88
C TYR A 139 -0.21 9.14 3.09
N GLY A 140 0.93 9.30 3.79
CA GLY A 140 2.25 9.22 3.19
C GLY A 140 2.49 7.88 2.48
N TYR A 141 2.13 6.78 3.11
CA TYR A 141 2.21 5.44 2.53
C TYR A 141 1.27 5.26 1.34
N PHE A 142 0.03 5.75 1.44
CA PHE A 142 -0.92 5.70 0.33
C PHE A 142 -0.41 6.45 -0.91
N TYR A 143 0.10 7.67 -0.74
CA TYR A 143 0.62 8.45 -1.86
C TYR A 143 1.95 7.91 -2.39
N LEU A 144 2.79 7.27 -1.56
CA LEU A 144 3.94 6.50 -2.03
C LEU A 144 3.51 5.33 -2.91
N ALA A 145 2.51 4.57 -2.48
CA ALA A 145 1.95 3.50 -3.28
C ALA A 145 1.46 4.03 -4.64
N LYS A 146 0.72 5.15 -4.63
CA LYS A 146 0.23 5.80 -5.85
C LYS A 146 1.37 6.27 -6.76
N THR A 147 2.47 6.74 -6.18
CA THR A 147 3.68 7.14 -6.91
C THR A 147 4.35 5.93 -7.54
N HIS A 148 4.56 4.85 -6.81
CA HIS A 148 5.12 3.60 -7.32
C HIS A 148 4.26 3.02 -8.45
N TYR A 149 2.94 3.04 -8.30
CA TYR A 149 2.01 2.66 -9.37
C TYR A 149 2.26 3.49 -10.66
N ARG A 150 2.36 4.82 -10.55
CA ARG A 150 2.65 5.70 -11.70
C ARG A 150 4.01 5.43 -12.34
N LEU A 151 4.98 4.94 -11.58
CA LEU A 151 6.31 4.54 -12.05
C LEU A 151 6.35 3.10 -12.59
N GLY A 152 5.22 2.39 -12.66
CA GLY A 152 5.14 0.99 -13.10
C GLY A 152 5.68 -0.03 -12.09
N ARG A 153 5.98 0.40 -10.86
CA ARG A 153 6.51 -0.43 -9.78
C ARG A 153 5.37 -1.02 -8.95
N TYR A 154 4.59 -1.92 -9.57
CA TYR A 154 3.33 -2.40 -9.00
C TYR A 154 3.50 -3.22 -7.72
N LYS A 155 4.57 -4.01 -7.60
CA LYS A 155 4.83 -4.82 -6.39
C LYS A 155 5.17 -3.95 -5.18
N GLU A 156 6.02 -2.95 -5.37
CA GLU A 156 6.35 -1.96 -4.35
C GLU A 156 5.12 -1.15 -3.95
N SER A 157 4.30 -0.76 -4.93
CA SER A 157 3.02 -0.10 -4.66
C SER A 157 2.14 -0.95 -3.74
N LEU A 158 1.97 -2.25 -4.01
CA LEU A 158 1.20 -3.16 -3.17
C LEU A 158 1.73 -3.22 -1.74
N SER A 159 3.05 -3.30 -1.56
CA SER A 159 3.66 -3.32 -0.22
C SER A 159 3.36 -2.05 0.58
N PHE A 160 3.39 -0.88 -0.06
CA PHE A 160 3.01 0.38 0.60
C PHE A 160 1.52 0.46 0.91
N LEU A 161 0.65 -0.14 0.06
CA LEU A 161 -0.79 -0.22 0.32
C LEU A 161 -1.11 -1.10 1.54
N ASP A 162 -0.37 -2.19 1.76
CA ASP A 162 -0.55 -3.04 2.95
C ASP A 162 -0.28 -2.26 4.23
N VAL A 163 0.75 -1.41 4.24
CA VAL A 163 1.05 -0.52 5.38
C VAL A 163 -0.04 0.54 5.56
N ALA A 164 -0.49 1.16 4.46
CA ALA A 164 -1.55 2.18 4.51
C ALA A 164 -2.86 1.59 5.05
N GLU A 165 -3.28 0.41 4.56
CA GLU A 165 -4.49 -0.28 4.99
C GLU A 165 -4.50 -0.54 6.50
N SER A 166 -3.41 -1.11 7.02
CA SER A 166 -3.31 -1.43 8.45
C SER A 166 -3.48 -0.21 9.35
N ARG A 167 -3.16 0.98 8.85
CA ARG A 167 -3.21 2.24 9.62
C ARG A 167 -4.45 3.09 9.37
N LEU A 168 -5.21 2.79 8.32
CA LEU A 168 -6.43 3.50 7.94
C LEU A 168 -7.71 2.76 8.36
N SER A 169 -7.61 1.75 9.23
CA SER A 169 -8.72 0.86 9.62
C SER A 169 -9.98 1.59 10.13
N GLY A 170 -9.83 2.82 10.63
CA GLY A 170 -10.95 3.65 11.07
C GLY A 170 -11.45 4.68 10.03
N GLU A 171 -10.91 4.70 8.82
CA GLU A 171 -11.19 5.72 7.80
C GLU A 171 -11.75 5.07 6.51
N PRO A 172 -13.05 4.78 6.42
CA PRO A 172 -13.63 4.01 5.32
C PRO A 172 -13.46 4.67 3.95
N PHE A 173 -13.45 6.01 3.88
CA PHE A 173 -13.15 6.74 2.65
C PHE A 173 -11.74 6.36 2.12
N TRP A 174 -10.72 6.45 2.97
CA TRP A 174 -9.34 6.16 2.60
C TRP A 174 -9.09 4.67 2.36
N LEU A 175 -9.75 3.79 3.12
CA LEU A 175 -9.70 2.35 2.86
C LEU A 175 -10.27 2.00 1.48
N ALA A 176 -11.35 2.67 1.07
CA ALA A 176 -11.89 2.49 -0.28
C ALA A 176 -10.88 2.92 -1.35
N GLU A 177 -10.17 4.04 -1.15
CA GLU A 177 -9.11 4.49 -2.05
C GLU A 177 -7.92 3.49 -2.10
N VAL A 178 -7.53 2.92 -0.95
CA VAL A 178 -6.50 1.88 -0.86
C VAL A 178 -6.90 0.65 -1.68
N HIS A 179 -8.12 0.15 -1.51
CA HIS A 179 -8.60 -1.02 -2.25
C HIS A 179 -8.78 -0.73 -3.74
N ALA A 180 -9.24 0.46 -4.11
CA ALA A 180 -9.34 0.87 -5.52
C ALA A 180 -7.95 0.88 -6.19
N LEU A 181 -6.95 1.48 -5.55
CA LEU A 181 -5.58 1.50 -6.06
C LEU A 181 -4.94 0.10 -6.08
N ARG A 182 -5.27 -0.76 -5.09
CA ARG A 182 -4.85 -2.17 -5.09
C ARG A 182 -5.42 -2.91 -6.31
N GLY A 183 -6.68 -2.68 -6.64
CA GLY A 183 -7.31 -3.20 -7.85
C GLY A 183 -6.59 -2.75 -9.12
N GLU A 184 -6.23 -1.47 -9.23
CA GLU A 184 -5.45 -0.95 -10.36
C GLU A 184 -4.08 -1.64 -10.48
N ASN A 185 -3.38 -1.90 -9.36
CA ASN A 185 -2.11 -2.63 -9.36
C ASN A 185 -2.28 -4.07 -9.85
N PHE A 186 -3.29 -4.80 -9.35
CA PHE A 186 -3.57 -6.16 -9.79
C PHE A 186 -3.97 -6.22 -11.25
N ARG A 187 -4.77 -5.27 -11.72
CA ARG A 187 -5.13 -5.15 -13.14
C ARG A 187 -3.88 -4.94 -14.01
N ALA A 188 -2.98 -4.05 -13.60
CA ALA A 188 -1.73 -3.79 -14.31
C ALA A 188 -0.78 -5.02 -14.33
N LEU A 189 -0.89 -5.89 -13.32
CA LEU A 189 -0.17 -7.18 -13.24
C LEU A 189 -0.89 -8.32 -13.99
N GLY A 190 -2.04 -8.07 -14.64
CA GLY A 190 -2.83 -9.10 -15.32
C GLY A 190 -3.63 -10.02 -14.38
N MET A 191 -3.72 -9.68 -13.09
CA MET A 191 -4.43 -10.48 -12.09
C MET A 191 -5.90 -10.02 -11.96
N VAL A 192 -6.70 -10.30 -13.00
CA VAL A 192 -8.07 -9.76 -13.15
C VAL A 192 -8.96 -10.09 -11.98
N ASP A 193 -9.00 -11.35 -11.53
CA ASP A 193 -9.86 -11.79 -10.42
C ASP A 193 -9.54 -11.04 -9.11
N LYS A 194 -8.24 -10.81 -8.84
CA LYS A 194 -7.81 -10.04 -7.67
C LYS A 194 -8.14 -8.55 -7.82
N ALA A 195 -8.10 -8.03 -9.02
CA ALA A 195 -8.49 -6.66 -9.30
C ALA A 195 -10.00 -6.46 -9.04
N GLU A 196 -10.85 -7.34 -9.56
CA GLU A 196 -12.30 -7.30 -9.33
C GLU A 196 -12.65 -7.40 -7.84
N ALA A 197 -12.04 -8.35 -7.12
CA ALA A 197 -12.24 -8.49 -5.68
C ALA A 197 -11.85 -7.21 -4.91
N SER A 198 -10.75 -6.58 -5.31
CA SER A 198 -10.29 -5.32 -4.69
C SER A 198 -11.23 -4.16 -4.98
N TYR A 199 -11.70 -4.00 -6.21
CA TYR A 199 -12.69 -2.97 -6.57
C TYR A 199 -14.03 -3.20 -5.85
N ALA A 200 -14.50 -4.44 -5.78
CA ALA A 200 -15.71 -4.77 -5.03
C ALA A 200 -15.57 -4.42 -3.53
N GLN A 201 -14.37 -4.63 -2.96
CA GLN A 201 -14.09 -4.21 -1.58
C GLN A 201 -14.11 -2.69 -1.43
N ALA A 202 -13.55 -1.95 -2.38
CA ALA A 202 -13.61 -0.50 -2.39
C ALA A 202 -15.05 0.01 -2.40
N LEU A 203 -15.92 -0.57 -3.22
CA LEU A 203 -17.34 -0.19 -3.32
C LEU A 203 -18.16 -0.59 -2.09
N ARG A 204 -17.81 -1.67 -1.40
CA ARG A 204 -18.42 -2.00 -0.09
C ARG A 204 -18.13 -0.96 0.97
N LEU A 205 -16.94 -0.35 0.94
CA LEU A 205 -16.52 0.70 1.88
C LEU A 205 -17.05 2.07 1.48
N ASN A 206 -17.06 2.37 0.18
CA ASN A 206 -17.57 3.62 -0.38
C ASN A 206 -18.16 3.36 -1.77
N SER A 207 -19.48 3.26 -1.85
CA SER A 207 -20.21 3.04 -3.10
C SER A 207 -20.00 4.16 -4.15
N GLY A 208 -19.59 5.35 -3.70
CA GLY A 208 -19.24 6.49 -4.56
C GLY A 208 -17.81 6.49 -5.09
N ASN A 209 -17.00 5.43 -4.83
CA ASN A 209 -15.63 5.39 -5.33
C ASN A 209 -15.60 5.28 -6.86
N ARG A 210 -15.23 6.39 -7.52
CA ARG A 210 -15.23 6.49 -8.98
C ARG A 210 -14.25 5.52 -9.63
N THR A 211 -13.04 5.40 -9.09
CA THR A 211 -12.01 4.51 -9.64
C THR A 211 -12.49 3.07 -9.71
N ALA A 212 -13.10 2.58 -8.64
CA ALA A 212 -13.61 1.21 -8.58
C ALA A 212 -14.83 1.01 -9.48
N ASN A 213 -15.77 1.96 -9.51
CA ASN A 213 -16.94 1.91 -10.39
C ASN A 213 -16.54 1.84 -11.88
N ASP A 214 -15.67 2.77 -12.30
CA ASP A 214 -15.22 2.84 -13.70
C ASP A 214 -14.41 1.61 -14.10
N ALA A 215 -13.61 1.07 -13.17
CA ALA A 215 -12.79 -0.10 -13.44
C ALA A 215 -13.66 -1.37 -13.60
N LEU A 216 -14.62 -1.60 -12.71
CA LEU A 216 -15.54 -2.75 -12.83
C LEU A 216 -16.40 -2.68 -14.08
N ALA A 217 -16.92 -1.50 -14.42
CA ALA A 217 -17.69 -1.32 -15.66
C ALA A 217 -16.86 -1.70 -16.90
N ARG A 218 -15.58 -1.32 -16.95
CA ARG A 218 -14.67 -1.70 -18.04
C ARG A 218 -14.41 -3.21 -18.08
N LEU A 219 -14.20 -3.87 -16.95
CA LEU A 219 -13.95 -5.32 -16.88
C LEU A 219 -15.18 -6.11 -17.34
N GLN A 220 -16.38 -5.71 -16.92
CA GLN A 220 -17.64 -6.34 -17.33
C GLN A 220 -17.89 -6.19 -18.83
N GLY A 221 -17.62 -5.02 -19.39
CA GLY A 221 -17.73 -4.79 -20.84
C GLY A 221 -16.77 -5.67 -21.65
N GLN A 222 -15.54 -5.89 -21.17
CA GLN A 222 -14.57 -6.76 -21.81
C GLN A 222 -14.99 -8.24 -21.76
N SER A 223 -15.53 -8.70 -20.65
CA SER A 223 -16.00 -10.08 -20.50
C SER A 223 -17.17 -10.40 -21.45
N GLN A 224 -18.09 -9.45 -21.65
CA GLN A 224 -19.20 -9.60 -22.60
C GLN A 224 -18.73 -9.62 -24.05
N ALA A 225 -17.72 -8.84 -24.41
CA ALA A 225 -17.18 -8.79 -25.77
C ALA A 225 -16.45 -10.08 -26.19
N ILE A 226 -15.94 -10.88 -25.23
CA ILE A 226 -15.25 -12.16 -25.49
C ILE A 226 -16.26 -13.32 -25.62
N SER A 227 -17.49 -13.13 -25.12
CA SER A 227 -18.54 -14.16 -25.11
C SER A 227 -19.41 -14.17 -26.40
N HIS A 228 -19.12 -13.28 -27.32
CA HIS A 228 -19.76 -13.17 -28.66
C HIS A 228 -18.77 -13.45 -29.78
#